data_ee9888c5e65b44d77e24eecf81a234de
#
_entry.id   ee9888c5e65b44d77e24eecf81a234de
#
_cell.length_a   1.000
_cell.length_b   1.000
_cell.length_c   1.000
_cell.angle_alpha   90.00
_cell.angle_beta   90.00
_cell.angle_gamma   90.00
#
_symmetry.space_group_name_H-M   'P 1'
#
loop_
_entity.id
_entity.type
_entity.pdbx_description
1 polymer ?
#
loop_
_entity_poly.entity_id
_entity_poly.type
_entity_poly.pdbx_seq_one_letter_code
_entity_poly.pdbx_strand_id
1 'polypeptide(L)'
;MLKHFKIFFVIISVSSFAEAQTFGFGCLGFVGGYGGFTYQQYEAAGLNDYIRFSNQLENTVDPVDEFNSAMGYRVGLNLFRATFENGIIVTAKGFYQYLSKKNKGTVGVGVNDDNYSMDLTFKNWSIGFDVGWEFTKVVSWKILDGSINFNNVSLTQTTDLPGETIVNKYKSDSGVFGYSIGTGIIVSVIKDYISIEGLAGYTYLVVDNVYNENGTPFLNPVQIPEQAIWTEGKFVESGGFTAVIQLNVGFPLL
;
A
#
# COMPACT_ATOMS: atom_id res chain seq x y z
N MET A 1 -9.96 20.86 21.16
CA MET A 1 -10.87 20.93 19.99
C MET A 1 -10.76 22.23 19.17
N LEU A 2 -10.48 23.40 19.78
CA LEU A 2 -10.48 24.69 19.05
C LEU A 2 -9.26 24.94 18.13
N LYS A 3 -8.11 24.27 18.33
CA LYS A 3 -6.89 24.48 17.53
C LYS A 3 -6.98 23.89 16.13
N HIS A 4 -7.72 22.81 15.93
CA HIS A 4 -7.84 22.13 14.63
C HIS A 4 -8.85 22.82 13.71
N PHE A 5 -9.80 23.57 14.29
CA PHE A 5 -10.78 24.34 13.54
C PHE A 5 -10.16 25.53 12.79
N LYS A 6 -9.08 26.12 13.36
CA LYS A 6 -8.37 27.25 12.73
C LYS A 6 -7.58 26.84 11.47
N ILE A 7 -7.04 25.62 11.43
CA ILE A 7 -6.30 25.11 10.26
C ILE A 7 -7.26 24.83 9.10
N PHE A 8 -8.44 24.30 9.40
CA PHE A 8 -9.47 24.05 8.38
C PHE A 8 -10.01 25.37 7.78
N PHE A 9 -10.13 26.43 8.59
CA PHE A 9 -10.58 27.73 8.12
C PHE A 9 -9.53 28.47 7.28
N VAL A 10 -8.24 28.28 7.55
CA VAL A 10 -7.15 28.84 6.74
C VAL A 10 -7.11 28.18 5.35
N ILE A 11 -7.35 26.86 5.25
CA ILE A 11 -7.41 26.16 3.96
C ILE A 11 -8.59 26.67 3.11
N ILE A 12 -9.75 26.95 3.71
CA ILE A 12 -10.91 27.50 3.00
C ILE A 12 -10.70 28.96 2.60
N SER A 13 -9.97 29.74 3.37
CA SER A 13 -9.73 31.16 3.07
C SER A 13 -8.73 31.38 1.94
N VAL A 14 -7.82 30.44 1.70
CA VAL A 14 -6.86 30.50 0.57
C VAL A 14 -7.56 30.21 -0.76
N SER A 15 -8.67 29.46 -0.74
CA SER A 15 -9.44 29.15 -1.97
C SER A 15 -10.21 30.34 -2.54
N SER A 16 -10.39 31.44 -1.79
CA SER A 16 -11.15 32.61 -2.27
C SER A 16 -10.34 33.64 -3.06
N PHE A 17 -9.01 33.45 -3.19
CA PHE A 17 -8.14 34.35 -3.95
C PHE A 17 -7.59 33.76 -5.26
N ALA A 18 -8.01 32.55 -5.61
CA ALA A 18 -7.59 31.92 -6.86
C ALA A 18 -8.69 32.10 -7.90
N GLU A 19 -8.48 32.97 -8.88
CA GLU A 19 -9.19 32.86 -10.16
C GLU A 19 -8.70 31.56 -10.85
N ALA A 20 -9.34 30.45 -10.50
CA ALA A 20 -9.05 29.15 -11.10
C ALA A 20 -9.62 29.16 -12.51
N GLN A 21 -8.77 29.33 -13.51
CA GLN A 21 -9.18 29.45 -14.92
C GLN A 21 -9.70 28.15 -15.53
N THR A 22 -9.62 27.02 -14.88
CA THR A 22 -10.25 25.77 -15.37
C THR A 22 -10.63 24.85 -14.21
N PHE A 23 -11.80 25.05 -13.63
CA PHE A 23 -12.47 23.98 -12.92
C PHE A 23 -13.05 23.01 -13.94
N GLY A 24 -12.28 21.97 -14.27
CA GLY A 24 -12.78 20.89 -15.09
C GLY A 24 -13.76 19.99 -14.33
N PHE A 25 -14.89 20.55 -13.93
CA PHE A 25 -16.06 19.75 -13.61
C PHE A 25 -16.76 19.41 -14.94
N GLY A 26 -16.22 18.43 -15.68
CA GLY A 26 -17.07 17.68 -16.59
C GLY A 26 -18.23 17.11 -15.79
N CYS A 27 -19.36 16.78 -16.40
CA CYS A 27 -20.59 16.33 -15.76
C CYS A 27 -20.44 15.19 -14.73
N LEU A 28 -19.23 14.64 -14.54
CA LEU A 28 -18.86 13.64 -13.54
C LEU A 28 -17.50 13.92 -12.85
N GLY A 29 -16.88 15.09 -13.02
CA GLY A 29 -15.62 15.44 -12.36
C GLY A 29 -14.40 14.57 -12.73
N PHE A 30 -14.47 13.81 -13.82
CA PHE A 30 -13.48 12.82 -14.21
C PHE A 30 -12.41 13.45 -15.08
N VAL A 31 -11.17 13.52 -14.61
CA VAL A 31 -10.08 14.19 -15.32
C VAL A 31 -9.11 13.20 -15.97
N GLY A 32 -9.14 11.93 -15.57
CA GLY A 32 -8.29 10.89 -16.16
C GLY A 32 -8.13 9.68 -15.26
N GLY A 33 -7.51 8.65 -15.80
CA GLY A 33 -7.18 7.42 -15.09
C GLY A 33 -5.68 7.16 -15.11
N TYR A 34 -5.23 6.30 -14.23
CA TYR A 34 -3.85 5.85 -14.20
C TYR A 34 -3.72 4.40 -13.75
N GLY A 35 -2.64 3.77 -14.19
CA GLY A 35 -2.27 2.43 -13.75
C GLY A 35 -0.76 2.28 -13.72
N GLY A 36 -0.26 1.48 -12.80
CA GLY A 36 1.17 1.32 -12.66
C GLY A 36 1.57 0.21 -11.70
N PHE A 37 2.88 0.05 -11.58
CA PHE A 37 3.51 -0.88 -10.67
C PHE A 37 3.91 -0.15 -9.39
N THR A 38 3.82 -0.88 -8.27
CA THR A 38 4.14 -0.35 -6.94
C THR A 38 5.03 -1.33 -6.19
N TYR A 39 5.96 -0.79 -5.44
CA TYR A 39 6.81 -1.48 -4.47
C TYR A 39 6.62 -0.81 -3.12
N GLN A 40 6.53 -1.59 -2.06
CA GLN A 40 6.41 -1.09 -0.70
C GLN A 40 7.23 -1.94 0.27
N GLN A 41 8.03 -1.28 1.09
CA GLN A 41 8.67 -1.87 2.27
C GLN A 41 7.71 -1.80 3.46
N TYR A 42 7.85 -2.73 4.37
CA TYR A 42 7.13 -2.78 5.65
C TYR A 42 7.91 -3.63 6.65
N GLU A 43 7.63 -3.46 7.92
CA GLU A 43 8.17 -4.25 9.00
C GLU A 43 7.09 -5.20 9.54
N ALA A 44 7.16 -6.46 9.13
CA ALA A 44 6.25 -7.51 9.59
C ALA A 44 6.86 -8.22 10.82
N ALA A 45 7.14 -7.47 11.89
CA ALA A 45 7.90 -7.96 13.05
C ALA A 45 7.31 -9.24 13.62
N GLY A 46 6.03 -9.26 13.97
CA GLY A 46 5.39 -10.43 14.54
C GLY A 46 5.33 -11.63 13.60
N LEU A 47 5.09 -11.40 12.29
CA LEU A 47 5.13 -12.47 11.29
C LEU A 47 6.55 -13.03 11.13
N ASN A 48 7.55 -12.16 11.09
CA ASN A 48 8.95 -12.56 10.94
C ASN A 48 9.48 -13.28 12.19
N ASP A 49 9.03 -12.90 13.39
CA ASP A 49 9.33 -13.63 14.63
C ASP A 49 8.76 -15.06 14.57
N TYR A 50 7.53 -15.22 14.09
CA TYR A 50 6.94 -16.53 13.87
C TYR A 50 7.74 -17.35 12.85
N ILE A 51 8.16 -16.75 11.74
CA ILE A 51 8.95 -17.42 10.70
C ILE A 51 10.31 -17.85 11.25
N ARG A 52 11.02 -16.97 11.97
CA ARG A 52 12.29 -17.30 12.61
C ARG A 52 12.17 -18.46 13.56
N PHE A 53 11.10 -18.46 14.38
CA PHE A 53 10.82 -19.58 15.27
C PHE A 53 10.55 -20.87 14.49
N SER A 54 9.69 -20.82 13.46
CA SER A 54 9.38 -22.00 12.63
C SER A 54 10.61 -22.56 11.93
N ASN A 55 11.50 -21.70 11.46
CA ASN A 55 12.75 -22.09 10.79
C ASN A 55 13.77 -22.74 11.75
N GLN A 56 13.62 -22.60 13.06
CA GLN A 56 14.49 -23.23 14.08
C GLN A 56 14.05 -24.64 14.46
N LEU A 57 12.88 -25.10 13.99
CA LEU A 57 12.41 -26.46 14.26
C LEU A 57 13.33 -27.49 13.58
N GLU A 58 13.60 -28.60 14.28
CA GLU A 58 14.58 -29.63 13.86
C GLU A 58 14.34 -30.21 12.46
N ASN A 59 13.11 -30.10 11.95
CA ASN A 59 12.71 -30.67 10.65
C ASN A 59 12.75 -29.67 9.50
N THR A 60 13.25 -28.46 9.70
CA THR A 60 13.34 -27.46 8.61
C THR A 60 14.49 -27.80 7.67
N VAL A 61 14.17 -28.08 6.42
CA VAL A 61 15.15 -28.40 5.34
C VAL A 61 15.52 -27.15 4.57
N ASP A 62 14.50 -26.35 4.16
CA ASP A 62 14.66 -25.07 3.47
C ASP A 62 13.85 -24.01 4.20
N PRO A 63 14.51 -23.02 4.83
CA PRO A 63 13.84 -22.04 5.65
C PRO A 63 12.99 -21.07 4.80
N VAL A 64 11.88 -20.60 5.36
CA VAL A 64 11.06 -19.54 4.76
C VAL A 64 11.74 -18.20 4.95
N ASP A 65 11.85 -17.41 3.89
CA ASP A 65 12.36 -16.05 3.95
C ASP A 65 11.44 -15.11 4.75
N GLU A 66 12.02 -14.08 5.36
CA GLU A 66 11.29 -13.02 6.03
C GLU A 66 10.53 -12.10 5.06
N PHE A 67 9.47 -11.48 5.56
CA PHE A 67 8.64 -10.53 4.83
C PHE A 67 9.01 -9.09 5.16
N ASN A 68 9.67 -8.42 4.21
CA ASN A 68 10.18 -7.05 4.37
C ASN A 68 9.67 -6.09 3.28
N SER A 69 9.13 -6.63 2.20
CA SER A 69 8.61 -5.84 1.08
C SER A 69 7.62 -6.64 0.24
N ALA A 70 6.76 -5.94 -0.48
CA ALA A 70 5.86 -6.52 -1.47
C ALA A 70 5.82 -5.67 -2.74
N MET A 71 5.45 -6.29 -3.84
CA MET A 71 5.25 -5.68 -5.13
C MET A 71 3.83 -5.93 -5.63
N GLY A 72 3.36 -5.05 -6.52
CA GLY A 72 2.07 -5.23 -7.13
C GLY A 72 1.71 -4.11 -8.07
N TYR A 73 0.42 -3.80 -8.12
CA TYR A 73 -0.09 -2.79 -9.03
C TYR A 73 -1.00 -1.79 -8.32
N ARG A 74 -1.13 -0.62 -8.93
CA ARG A 74 -2.05 0.44 -8.54
C ARG A 74 -2.86 0.84 -9.76
N VAL A 75 -4.16 1.04 -9.54
CA VAL A 75 -5.06 1.64 -10.55
C VAL A 75 -5.88 2.72 -9.88
N GLY A 76 -6.10 3.82 -10.57
CA GLY A 76 -6.77 4.95 -9.94
C GLY A 76 -7.33 5.96 -10.93
N LEU A 77 -7.96 6.97 -10.37
CA LEU A 77 -8.64 8.02 -11.07
C LEU A 77 -8.25 9.37 -10.48
N ASN A 78 -7.99 10.34 -11.33
CA ASN A 78 -7.89 11.74 -10.95
C ASN A 78 -9.30 12.32 -10.97
N LEU A 79 -9.83 12.58 -9.78
CA LEU A 79 -11.21 13.05 -9.59
C LEU A 79 -11.36 14.54 -9.85
N PHE A 80 -10.29 15.27 -9.60
CA PHE A 80 -10.23 16.72 -9.75
C PHE A 80 -8.78 17.15 -10.05
N ARG A 81 -8.61 18.14 -10.93
CA ARG A 81 -7.33 18.79 -11.18
C ARG A 81 -7.54 20.28 -11.43
N ALA A 82 -6.78 21.11 -10.74
CA ALA A 82 -6.70 22.54 -10.97
C ALA A 82 -5.26 22.93 -11.31
N THR A 83 -5.11 23.79 -12.32
CA THR A 83 -3.82 24.39 -12.69
C THR A 83 -3.94 25.90 -12.52
N PHE A 84 -3.01 26.50 -11.77
CA PHE A 84 -2.96 27.91 -11.48
C PHE A 84 -1.96 28.61 -12.41
N GLU A 85 -2.11 29.93 -12.64
CA GLU A 85 -1.27 30.71 -13.54
C GLU A 85 0.24 30.68 -13.21
N ASN A 86 0.56 30.47 -11.93
CA ASN A 86 1.95 30.33 -11.45
C ASN A 86 2.55 28.93 -11.68
N GLY A 87 1.87 28.05 -12.42
CA GLY A 87 2.30 26.68 -12.71
C GLY A 87 2.05 25.69 -11.58
N ILE A 88 1.37 26.06 -10.50
CA ILE A 88 0.96 25.13 -9.44
C ILE A 88 -0.19 24.29 -9.94
N ILE A 89 -0.09 22.98 -9.69
CA ILE A 89 -1.11 21.97 -10.02
C ILE A 89 -1.57 21.33 -8.71
N VAL A 90 -2.87 21.23 -8.51
CA VAL A 90 -3.49 20.49 -7.40
C VAL A 90 -4.39 19.40 -7.96
N THR A 91 -4.22 18.17 -7.52
CA THR A 91 -5.02 17.02 -7.98
C THR A 91 -5.62 16.30 -6.77
N ALA A 92 -6.91 16.00 -6.83
CA ALA A 92 -7.54 15.02 -5.94
C ALA A 92 -7.70 13.69 -6.68
N LYS A 93 -7.43 12.58 -5.98
CA LYS A 93 -7.37 11.25 -6.60
C LYS A 93 -7.96 10.17 -5.70
N GLY A 94 -8.42 9.10 -6.34
CA GLY A 94 -8.78 7.87 -5.66
C GLY A 94 -8.10 6.69 -6.35
N PHE A 95 -7.68 5.67 -5.59
CA PHE A 95 -7.04 4.50 -6.18
C PHE A 95 -7.24 3.24 -5.35
N TYR A 96 -7.10 2.13 -6.06
CA TYR A 96 -6.96 0.81 -5.50
C TYR A 96 -5.53 0.33 -5.70
N GLN A 97 -4.93 -0.28 -4.68
CA GLN A 97 -3.60 -0.88 -4.73
C GLN A 97 -3.65 -2.32 -4.24
N TYR A 98 -2.97 -3.19 -4.94
CA TYR A 98 -2.76 -4.58 -4.60
C TYR A 98 -1.25 -4.84 -4.51
N LEU A 99 -0.81 -5.41 -3.39
CA LEU A 99 0.57 -5.85 -3.17
C LEU A 99 0.55 -7.29 -2.69
N SER A 100 1.50 -8.10 -3.13
CA SER A 100 1.67 -9.47 -2.64
C SER A 100 3.14 -9.85 -2.57
N LYS A 101 3.46 -10.69 -1.59
CA LYS A 101 4.75 -11.38 -1.47
C LYS A 101 4.47 -12.81 -1.05
N LYS A 102 5.01 -13.77 -1.81
CA LYS A 102 4.95 -15.19 -1.50
C LYS A 102 6.35 -15.72 -1.22
N ASN A 103 6.52 -16.31 -0.05
CA ASN A 103 7.73 -17.02 0.36
C ASN A 103 7.42 -18.51 0.53
N LYS A 104 8.41 -19.36 0.28
CA LYS A 104 8.29 -20.80 0.33
C LYS A 104 9.39 -21.38 1.21
N GLY A 105 9.14 -22.54 1.77
CA GLY A 105 10.11 -23.32 2.52
C GLY A 105 9.74 -24.80 2.45
N THR A 106 10.60 -25.66 3.00
CA THR A 106 10.42 -27.10 3.01
C THR A 106 10.67 -27.64 4.42
N VAL A 107 9.78 -28.46 4.91
CA VAL A 107 9.91 -29.17 6.20
C VAL A 107 10.05 -30.65 5.91
N GLY A 108 11.13 -31.26 6.38
CA GLY A 108 11.35 -32.70 6.23
C GLY A 108 10.54 -33.48 7.27
N VAL A 109 9.68 -34.39 6.80
CA VAL A 109 8.93 -35.31 7.66
C VAL A 109 9.24 -36.74 7.24
N GLY A 110 10.23 -37.36 7.88
CA GLY A 110 10.63 -38.74 7.59
C GLY A 110 11.30 -38.92 6.23
N VAL A 111 10.62 -39.58 5.28
CA VAL A 111 11.13 -39.86 3.92
C VAL A 111 10.64 -38.85 2.89
N ASN A 112 9.73 -37.96 3.26
CA ASN A 112 9.09 -37.00 2.36
C ASN A 112 9.32 -35.58 2.86
N ASP A 113 9.61 -34.69 1.95
CA ASP A 113 9.70 -33.25 2.19
C ASP A 113 8.34 -32.60 1.91
N ASP A 114 7.77 -31.93 2.89
CA ASP A 114 6.52 -31.19 2.75
C ASP A 114 6.81 -29.76 2.33
N ASN A 115 6.19 -29.30 1.26
CA ASN A 115 6.33 -27.92 0.79
C ASN A 115 5.40 -27.01 1.60
N TYR A 116 5.97 -25.94 2.14
CA TYR A 116 5.25 -24.92 2.89
C TYR A 116 5.37 -23.57 2.19
N SER A 117 4.28 -22.84 2.10
CA SER A 117 4.32 -21.49 1.54
C SER A 117 3.42 -20.52 2.31
N MET A 118 3.89 -19.29 2.41
CA MET A 118 3.14 -18.16 2.98
C MET A 118 2.98 -17.06 1.92
N ASP A 119 1.76 -16.60 1.72
CA ASP A 119 1.42 -15.50 0.81
C ASP A 119 0.79 -14.36 1.61
N LEU A 120 1.54 -13.26 1.74
CA LEU A 120 1.09 -12.04 2.41
C LEU A 120 0.60 -11.05 1.36
N THR A 121 -0.66 -10.65 1.48
CA THR A 121 -1.34 -9.77 0.52
C THR A 121 -1.88 -8.53 1.22
N PHE A 122 -1.65 -7.37 0.60
CA PHE A 122 -2.23 -6.08 1.00
C PHE A 122 -3.15 -5.57 -0.11
N LYS A 123 -4.39 -5.27 0.23
CA LYS A 123 -5.37 -4.64 -0.66
C LYS A 123 -5.81 -3.34 0.00
N ASN A 124 -5.63 -2.23 -0.68
CA ASN A 124 -6.07 -0.97 -0.12
C ASN A 124 -6.89 -0.13 -1.10
N TRP A 125 -7.85 0.61 -0.55
CA TRP A 125 -8.53 1.72 -1.18
C TRP A 125 -8.00 3.01 -0.57
N SER A 126 -7.73 3.99 -1.42
CA SER A 126 -7.10 5.23 -0.99
C SER A 126 -7.77 6.44 -1.62
N ILE A 127 -7.82 7.50 -0.83
CA ILE A 127 -8.18 8.84 -1.30
C ILE A 127 -7.00 9.75 -0.98
N GLY A 128 -6.61 10.56 -1.93
CA GLY A 128 -5.45 11.43 -1.77
C GLY A 128 -5.54 12.71 -2.57
N PHE A 129 -4.55 13.53 -2.35
CA PHE A 129 -4.31 14.75 -3.12
C PHE A 129 -2.82 14.90 -3.40
N ASP A 130 -2.50 15.62 -4.45
CA ASP A 130 -1.13 16.04 -4.70
C ASP A 130 -1.06 17.52 -5.08
N VAL A 131 0.12 18.09 -4.82
CA VAL A 131 0.48 19.44 -5.23
C VAL A 131 1.76 19.33 -6.04
N GLY A 132 1.70 19.83 -7.27
CA GLY A 132 2.81 19.84 -8.19
C GLY A 132 3.15 21.23 -8.71
N TRP A 133 4.29 21.32 -9.37
CA TRP A 133 4.74 22.51 -10.06
C TRP A 133 5.28 22.14 -11.45
N GLU A 134 4.83 22.86 -12.46
CA GLU A 134 5.25 22.68 -13.84
C GLU A 134 6.55 23.45 -14.08
N PHE A 135 7.69 22.73 -14.19
CA PHE A 135 8.98 23.33 -14.53
C PHE A 135 9.07 23.69 -16.01
N THR A 136 8.53 22.79 -16.84
CA THR A 136 8.52 22.94 -18.29
C THR A 136 7.22 22.35 -18.83
N LYS A 137 6.89 22.60 -20.09
CA LYS A 137 5.73 22.00 -20.77
C LYS A 137 5.74 20.45 -20.79
N VAL A 138 6.87 19.83 -20.45
CA VAL A 138 7.08 18.37 -20.50
C VAL A 138 7.28 17.78 -19.11
N VAL A 139 7.89 18.51 -18.19
CA VAL A 139 8.28 18.01 -16.87
C VAL A 139 7.63 18.81 -15.77
N SER A 140 6.94 18.10 -14.88
CA SER A 140 6.36 18.66 -13.65
C SER A 140 6.93 17.93 -12.44
N TRP A 141 7.15 18.64 -11.37
CA TRP A 141 7.50 18.09 -10.07
C TRP A 141 6.25 17.99 -9.21
N LYS A 142 5.97 16.81 -8.72
CA LYS A 142 4.97 16.58 -7.67
C LYS A 142 5.67 16.80 -6.32
N ILE A 143 5.52 18.01 -5.78
CA ILE A 143 6.18 18.44 -4.54
C ILE A 143 5.69 17.61 -3.37
N LEU A 144 4.38 17.42 -3.31
CA LEU A 144 3.71 16.66 -2.26
C LEU A 144 2.68 15.73 -2.88
N ASP A 145 2.73 14.47 -2.48
CA ASP A 145 1.72 13.44 -2.75
C ASP A 145 1.26 12.87 -1.40
N GLY A 146 0.01 13.05 -1.04
CA GLY A 146 -0.55 12.58 0.22
C GLY A 146 -1.79 11.72 0.01
N SER A 147 -1.94 10.64 0.79
CA SER A 147 -3.16 9.82 0.76
C SER A 147 -3.48 9.19 2.11
N ILE A 148 -4.76 8.94 2.32
CA ILE A 148 -5.32 8.12 3.39
C ILE A 148 -5.67 6.76 2.78
N ASN A 149 -5.29 5.69 3.46
CA ASN A 149 -5.38 4.33 2.97
C ASN A 149 -6.26 3.48 3.91
N PHE A 150 -7.17 2.70 3.34
CA PHE A 150 -7.99 1.71 4.04
C PHE A 150 -7.54 0.32 3.59
N ASN A 151 -6.81 -0.36 4.44
CA ASN A 151 -6.10 -1.59 4.11
C ASN A 151 -6.87 -2.81 4.58
N ASN A 152 -6.83 -3.87 3.76
CA ASN A 152 -7.19 -5.24 4.13
C ASN A 152 -5.95 -6.10 3.92
N VAL A 153 -5.46 -6.69 4.98
CA VAL A 153 -4.27 -7.54 4.98
C VAL A 153 -4.70 -8.99 5.13
N SER A 154 -4.14 -9.88 4.34
CA SER A 154 -4.42 -11.31 4.44
C SER A 154 -3.15 -12.13 4.31
N LEU A 155 -3.08 -13.19 5.12
CA LEU A 155 -2.04 -14.20 5.07
C LEU A 155 -2.68 -15.53 4.66
N THR A 156 -2.13 -16.18 3.64
CA THR A 156 -2.50 -17.53 3.26
C THR A 156 -1.31 -18.43 3.50
N GLN A 157 -1.49 -19.44 4.34
CA GLN A 157 -0.51 -20.52 4.55
C GLN A 157 -0.98 -21.75 3.78
N THR A 158 -0.08 -22.33 3.03
CA THR A 158 -0.35 -23.59 2.31
C THR A 158 0.72 -24.60 2.67
N THR A 159 0.28 -25.79 3.07
CA THR A 159 1.16 -26.94 3.34
C THR A 159 0.73 -28.07 2.41
N ASP A 160 1.64 -28.45 1.53
CA ASP A 160 1.42 -29.56 0.59
C ASP A 160 2.01 -30.85 1.20
N LEU A 161 1.12 -31.70 1.70
CA LEU A 161 1.42 -33.03 2.22
C LEU A 161 1.25 -34.07 1.09
N PRO A 162 1.85 -35.27 1.18
CA PRO A 162 1.59 -36.35 0.25
C PRO A 162 0.10 -36.76 0.22
N GLY A 163 -0.60 -36.33 -0.84
CA GLY A 163 -2.03 -36.63 -1.06
C GLY A 163 -3.02 -35.63 -0.48
N GLU A 164 -2.57 -34.59 0.21
CA GLU A 164 -3.44 -33.54 0.77
C GLU A 164 -2.77 -32.17 0.73
N THR A 165 -3.54 -31.12 0.44
CA THR A 165 -3.10 -29.73 0.58
C THR A 165 -3.92 -29.03 1.66
N ILE A 166 -3.27 -28.58 2.71
CA ILE A 166 -3.90 -27.82 3.81
C ILE A 166 -3.73 -26.32 3.54
N VAL A 167 -4.83 -25.57 3.54
CA VAL A 167 -4.83 -24.12 3.32
C VAL A 167 -5.47 -23.41 4.49
N ASN A 168 -4.69 -22.61 5.20
CA ASN A 168 -5.15 -21.74 6.27
C ASN A 168 -5.16 -20.29 5.80
N LYS A 169 -6.27 -19.59 6.00
CA LYS A 169 -6.44 -18.20 5.60
C LYS A 169 -6.73 -17.33 6.81
N TYR A 170 -6.00 -16.22 6.89
CA TYR A 170 -6.12 -15.22 7.94
C TYR A 170 -6.34 -13.86 7.30
N LYS A 171 -7.14 -12.99 7.93
CA LYS A 171 -7.44 -11.63 7.46
C LYS A 171 -7.39 -10.66 8.62
N SER A 172 -6.93 -9.45 8.37
CA SER A 172 -7.07 -8.34 9.31
C SER A 172 -8.54 -7.95 9.46
N ASP A 173 -8.84 -7.19 10.50
CA ASP A 173 -10.08 -6.43 10.55
C ASP A 173 -10.20 -5.56 9.29
N SER A 174 -11.44 -5.31 8.85
CA SER A 174 -11.69 -4.53 7.66
C SER A 174 -11.33 -3.07 7.88
N GLY A 175 -10.63 -2.47 6.89
CA GLY A 175 -10.37 -1.04 6.88
C GLY A 175 -9.27 -0.58 7.83
N VAL A 176 -8.21 -1.36 8.01
CA VAL A 176 -7.03 -0.91 8.76
C VAL A 176 -6.52 0.41 8.18
N PHE A 177 -6.51 1.44 9.03
CA PHE A 177 -6.14 2.79 8.63
C PHE A 177 -4.63 2.91 8.40
N GLY A 178 -4.28 3.64 7.33
CA GLY A 178 -2.91 4.02 7.02
C GLY A 178 -2.86 5.36 6.31
N TYR A 179 -1.67 5.89 6.10
CA TYR A 179 -1.46 7.08 5.28
C TYR A 179 -0.14 6.98 4.53
N SER A 180 -0.06 7.71 3.41
CA SER A 180 1.17 7.81 2.62
C SER A 180 1.49 9.26 2.35
N ILE A 181 2.79 9.55 2.31
CA ILE A 181 3.33 10.84 1.92
C ILE A 181 4.55 10.63 1.01
N GLY A 182 4.65 11.42 -0.04
CA GLY A 182 5.74 11.28 -1.00
C GLY A 182 5.92 12.48 -1.90
N THR A 183 6.81 12.33 -2.84
CA THR A 183 7.12 13.28 -3.92
C THR A 183 7.34 12.52 -5.22
N GLY A 184 7.32 13.21 -6.35
CA GLY A 184 7.50 12.53 -7.63
C GLY A 184 7.76 13.47 -8.80
N ILE A 185 8.00 12.85 -9.94
CA ILE A 185 8.22 13.54 -11.20
C ILE A 185 7.21 13.01 -12.22
N ILE A 186 6.60 13.93 -12.96
CA ILE A 186 5.69 13.63 -14.07
C ILE A 186 6.35 14.08 -15.37
N VAL A 187 6.41 13.17 -16.34
CA VAL A 187 6.91 13.46 -17.69
C VAL A 187 5.76 13.30 -18.67
N SER A 188 5.34 14.38 -19.31
CA SER A 188 4.30 14.38 -20.34
C SER A 188 4.86 13.79 -21.64
N VAL A 189 4.30 12.67 -22.08
CA VAL A 189 4.65 12.01 -23.35
C VAL A 189 3.82 12.63 -24.49
N ILE A 190 2.52 12.77 -24.27
CA ILE A 190 1.60 13.50 -25.14
C ILE A 190 0.90 14.52 -24.25
N LYS A 191 1.14 15.80 -24.55
CA LYS A 191 0.62 16.90 -23.75
C LYS A 191 -0.88 16.73 -23.49
N ASP A 192 -1.29 16.86 -22.23
CA ASP A 192 -2.66 16.78 -21.71
C ASP A 192 -3.34 15.40 -21.84
N TYR A 193 -2.71 14.41 -22.51
CA TYR A 193 -3.29 13.09 -22.74
C TYR A 193 -2.55 11.96 -22.02
N ILE A 194 -1.22 11.90 -22.18
CA ILE A 194 -0.42 10.77 -21.68
C ILE A 194 0.80 11.29 -20.93
N SER A 195 1.00 10.81 -19.72
CA SER A 195 2.21 11.07 -18.94
C SER A 195 2.69 9.83 -18.21
N ILE A 196 4.00 9.77 -17.96
CA ILE A 196 4.63 8.78 -17.08
C ILE A 196 4.96 9.50 -15.78
N GLU A 197 4.68 8.84 -14.66
CA GLU A 197 4.92 9.38 -13.35
C GLU A 197 5.74 8.40 -12.52
N GLY A 198 6.79 8.90 -11.88
CA GLY A 198 7.56 8.21 -10.85
C GLY A 198 7.33 8.86 -9.50
N LEU A 199 6.94 8.08 -8.51
CA LEU A 199 6.71 8.50 -7.13
C LEU A 199 7.63 7.75 -6.17
N ALA A 200 8.10 8.44 -5.14
CA ALA A 200 8.80 7.86 -4.01
C ALA A 200 8.31 8.50 -2.71
N GLY A 201 8.15 7.70 -1.66
CA GLY A 201 7.60 8.20 -0.43
C GLY A 201 7.66 7.19 0.72
N TYR A 202 6.87 7.44 1.72
CA TYR A 202 6.70 6.61 2.89
C TYR A 202 5.21 6.30 3.09
N THR A 203 4.89 5.04 3.36
CA THR A 203 3.56 4.59 3.74
C THR A 203 3.59 4.13 5.18
N TYR A 204 2.72 4.68 6.01
CA TYR A 204 2.47 4.23 7.37
C TYR A 204 1.32 3.22 7.39
N LEU A 205 1.56 2.07 7.99
CA LEU A 205 0.58 1.00 8.17
C LEU A 205 0.96 0.20 9.42
N VAL A 206 -0.02 -0.04 10.29
CA VAL A 206 0.13 -0.91 11.46
C VAL A 206 -1.01 -1.91 11.45
N VAL A 207 -0.71 -3.20 11.64
CA VAL A 207 -1.69 -4.28 11.72
C VAL A 207 -1.42 -5.06 13.01
N ASP A 208 -2.35 -5.03 13.94
CA ASP A 208 -2.16 -5.69 15.24
C ASP A 208 -2.13 -7.22 15.07
N ASN A 209 -3.11 -7.79 14.39
CA ASN A 209 -3.15 -9.22 14.08
C ASN A 209 -4.02 -9.52 12.84
N VAL A 210 -3.96 -10.76 12.37
CA VAL A 210 -4.86 -11.33 11.37
C VAL A 210 -5.55 -12.56 11.95
N TYR A 211 -6.81 -12.80 11.59
CA TYR A 211 -7.69 -13.79 12.21
C TYR A 211 -8.17 -14.79 11.16
N ASN A 212 -8.30 -16.05 11.54
CA ASN A 212 -8.94 -17.06 10.70
C ASN A 212 -10.47 -16.90 10.72
N GLU A 213 -11.17 -17.75 9.97
CA GLU A 213 -12.64 -17.74 9.87
C GLU A 213 -13.34 -17.97 11.22
N ASN A 214 -12.68 -18.62 12.17
CA ASN A 214 -13.18 -18.88 13.52
C ASN A 214 -12.84 -17.76 14.52
N GLY A 215 -12.21 -16.66 14.06
CA GLY A 215 -11.78 -15.56 14.90
C GLY A 215 -10.51 -15.85 15.72
N THR A 216 -9.78 -16.93 15.42
CA THR A 216 -8.51 -17.23 16.09
C THR A 216 -7.40 -16.37 15.49
N PRO A 217 -6.66 -15.60 16.30
CA PRO A 217 -5.56 -14.79 15.82
C PRO A 217 -4.40 -15.66 15.32
N PHE A 218 -3.69 -15.19 14.29
CA PHE A 218 -2.49 -15.85 13.75
C PHE A 218 -1.38 -15.91 14.80
N LEU A 219 -1.10 -14.77 15.43
CA LEU A 219 -0.17 -14.69 16.56
C LEU A 219 -0.91 -15.05 17.84
N ASN A 220 -1.03 -16.35 18.14
CA ASN A 220 -1.67 -16.85 19.36
C ASN A 220 -0.60 -17.46 20.28
N PRO A 221 -0.28 -16.82 21.41
CA PRO A 221 0.74 -17.31 22.32
C PRO A 221 0.44 -18.70 22.91
N VAL A 222 -0.82 -19.14 22.93
CA VAL A 222 -1.19 -20.48 23.44
C VAL A 222 -0.74 -21.61 22.52
N GLN A 223 -0.51 -21.35 21.25
CA GLN A 223 -0.04 -22.35 20.27
C GLN A 223 1.48 -22.44 20.16
N ILE A 224 2.18 -21.68 20.97
CA ILE A 224 3.61 -21.51 20.87
C ILE A 224 4.28 -22.09 22.11
N PRO A 225 5.33 -22.90 21.97
CA PRO A 225 6.05 -23.44 23.11
C PRO A 225 6.51 -22.33 24.08
N GLU A 226 6.45 -22.60 25.38
CA GLU A 226 6.78 -21.67 26.48
C GLU A 226 8.18 -21.02 26.36
N GLN A 227 9.05 -21.50 25.46
CA GLN A 227 10.39 -20.98 25.22
C GLN A 227 10.47 -19.95 24.07
N ALA A 228 9.39 -19.74 23.31
CA ALA A 228 9.36 -18.71 22.28
C ALA A 228 9.20 -17.35 22.97
N ILE A 229 10.22 -16.53 22.89
CA ILE A 229 10.16 -15.12 23.30
C ILE A 229 9.29 -14.40 22.26
N TRP A 230 7.98 -14.40 22.47
CA TRP A 230 7.09 -13.54 21.71
C TRP A 230 7.18 -12.15 22.32
N THR A 231 7.81 -11.27 21.62
CA THR A 231 7.53 -9.87 21.83
C THR A 231 6.04 -9.71 21.50
N GLU A 232 5.28 -8.96 22.30
CA GLU A 232 3.89 -8.54 21.99
C GLU A 232 3.87 -7.69 20.71
N GLY A 233 4.57 -8.15 19.67
CA GLY A 233 4.76 -7.48 18.42
C GLY A 233 3.47 -7.54 17.60
N LYS A 234 3.20 -6.44 16.93
CA LYS A 234 2.12 -6.38 15.95
C LYS A 234 2.46 -7.26 14.76
N PHE A 235 1.45 -7.80 14.08
CA PHE A 235 1.63 -8.59 12.87
C PHE A 235 2.41 -7.82 11.79
N VAL A 236 2.04 -6.54 11.56
CA VAL A 236 2.85 -5.55 10.85
C VAL A 236 3.04 -4.35 11.77
N GLU A 237 4.26 -4.05 12.17
CA GLU A 237 4.57 -3.02 13.17
C GLU A 237 4.64 -1.64 12.53
N SER A 238 5.19 -1.55 11.33
CA SER A 238 5.28 -0.30 10.59
C SER A 238 5.21 -0.50 9.09
N GLY A 239 4.83 0.57 8.39
CA GLY A 239 5.04 0.69 6.96
C GLY A 239 6.51 1.01 6.64
N GLY A 240 6.76 1.49 5.42
CA GLY A 240 8.11 1.77 4.99
C GLY A 240 8.15 2.58 3.69
N PHE A 241 9.32 2.56 3.07
CA PHE A 241 9.52 3.19 1.77
C PHE A 241 8.55 2.63 0.73
N THR A 242 7.99 3.50 -0.10
CA THR A 242 7.15 3.13 -1.23
C THR A 242 7.65 3.80 -2.50
N ALA A 243 7.59 3.07 -3.61
CA ALA A 243 7.90 3.57 -4.94
C ALA A 243 6.81 3.14 -5.91
N VAL A 244 6.45 4.02 -6.82
CA VAL A 244 5.45 3.78 -7.86
C VAL A 244 5.97 4.31 -9.19
N ILE A 245 5.73 3.54 -10.24
CA ILE A 245 5.84 3.99 -11.62
C ILE A 245 4.50 3.76 -12.29
N GLN A 246 3.91 4.82 -12.86
CA GLN A 246 2.57 4.75 -13.44
C GLN A 246 2.45 5.51 -14.74
N LEU A 247 1.53 5.04 -15.57
CA LEU A 247 1.06 5.71 -16.78
C LEU A 247 -0.25 6.41 -16.45
N ASN A 248 -0.33 7.71 -16.73
CA ASN A 248 -1.54 8.50 -16.59
C ASN A 248 -2.13 8.76 -17.98
N VAL A 249 -3.45 8.63 -18.09
CA VAL A 249 -4.23 8.96 -19.28
C VAL A 249 -5.22 10.05 -18.90
N GLY A 250 -5.03 11.24 -19.45
CA GLY A 250 -5.88 12.40 -19.24
C GLY A 250 -6.97 12.50 -20.31
N PHE A 251 -8.08 13.09 -19.94
CA PHE A 251 -9.15 13.49 -20.86
C PHE A 251 -9.23 15.02 -20.80
N PRO A 252 -8.67 15.76 -21.77
CA PRO A 252 -8.78 17.20 -21.77
C PRO A 252 -10.26 17.56 -21.93
N LEU A 253 -10.74 18.38 -21.01
CA LEU A 253 -12.08 18.97 -21.11
C LEU A 253 -11.97 20.16 -22.09
N LEU A 254 -12.69 20.08 -23.19
CA LEU A 254 -12.83 21.14 -24.17
C LEU A 254 -13.65 22.29 -23.62
#